data_77b47645843c10f18674465af89ac11f
#
_entry.id   77b47645843c10f18674465af89ac11f
#
_cell.length_a   1.000
_cell.length_b   1.000
_cell.length_c   1.000
_cell.angle_alpha   90.00
_cell.angle_beta   90.00
_cell.angle_gamma   90.00
#
_symmetry.space_group_name_H-M   'P 1'
#
loop_
_entity.id
_entity.type
_entity.pdbx_description
1 polymer ?
#
loop_
_entity_poly.entity_id
_entity_poly.type
_entity_poly.pdbx_seq_one_letter_code
_entity_poly.pdbx_strand_id
1 'polypeptide(L)'
;MKVAGEAVLNAPVERVWEAILDPQVLVRTIPGCERLEATAENSYAMTVTAGVASIKGTYLGVCHLSDLHLHESLLMRAEGSGGPGTIGVDVRVGFEDIGNGTTRLTYDADAVVGGMIGGVGQRMLTSVSKRMAGSFFSSVNDVLNGVEAPVAPAAVIAAGIAAGAAEQDVHSVGQTFVAQARAAGPVHDEFLKGAAVGAGLVLLGVLAGALAGRLRGR
;
A
#
# COMPACT_ATOMS: atom_id res chain seq x y z
N MET A 1 -14.58 12.64 3.83
CA MET A 1 -14.33 13.11 2.44
C MET A 1 -14.74 12.03 1.48
N LYS A 2 -15.22 12.42 0.28
CA LYS A 2 -15.63 11.43 -0.73
C LYS A 2 -14.59 11.30 -1.83
N VAL A 3 -14.28 10.07 -2.22
CA VAL A 3 -13.35 9.75 -3.31
C VAL A 3 -13.98 8.64 -4.14
N ALA A 4 -14.21 8.92 -5.42
CA ALA A 4 -14.73 7.93 -6.36
C ALA A 4 -13.82 7.85 -7.59
N GLY A 5 -13.84 6.70 -8.24
CA GLY A 5 -13.09 6.47 -9.47
C GLY A 5 -13.41 5.12 -10.08
N GLU A 6 -12.70 4.84 -11.17
CA GLU A 6 -12.77 3.57 -11.89
C GLU A 6 -11.37 3.12 -12.33
N ALA A 7 -11.24 1.82 -12.59
CA ALA A 7 -10.06 1.23 -13.21
C ALA A 7 -10.49 0.14 -14.20
N VAL A 8 -9.70 -0.04 -15.23
CA VAL A 8 -9.88 -1.12 -16.20
C VAL A 8 -8.73 -2.12 -16.01
N LEU A 9 -9.08 -3.38 -15.76
CA LEU A 9 -8.16 -4.48 -15.53
C LEU A 9 -8.24 -5.48 -16.68
N ASN A 10 -7.09 -5.90 -17.21
CA ASN A 10 -6.98 -6.77 -18.36
C ASN A 10 -7.05 -8.24 -17.94
N ALA A 11 -8.16 -8.61 -17.32
CA ALA A 11 -8.46 -9.98 -16.90
C ALA A 11 -9.99 -10.17 -16.78
N PRO A 12 -10.50 -11.41 -16.93
CA PRO A 12 -11.89 -11.74 -16.67
C PRO A 12 -12.30 -11.41 -15.23
N VAL A 13 -13.58 -11.11 -15.02
CA VAL A 13 -14.11 -10.67 -13.74
C VAL A 13 -13.87 -11.67 -12.60
N GLU A 14 -13.89 -12.96 -12.89
CA GLU A 14 -13.61 -14.03 -11.93
C GLU A 14 -12.18 -13.92 -11.39
N ARG A 15 -11.21 -13.73 -12.29
CA ARG A 15 -9.80 -13.58 -11.88
C ARG A 15 -9.52 -12.28 -11.13
N VAL A 16 -10.22 -11.20 -11.52
CA VAL A 16 -10.12 -9.92 -10.80
C VAL A 16 -10.70 -10.07 -9.39
N TRP A 17 -11.85 -10.75 -9.26
CA TRP A 17 -12.49 -11.03 -7.99
C TRP A 17 -11.57 -11.83 -7.05
N GLU A 18 -11.02 -12.95 -7.54
CA GLU A 18 -10.07 -13.77 -6.78
C GLU A 18 -8.85 -12.96 -6.32
N ALA A 19 -8.25 -12.18 -7.22
CA ALA A 19 -7.07 -11.37 -6.90
C ALA A 19 -7.32 -10.29 -5.84
N ILE A 20 -8.51 -9.67 -5.85
CA ILE A 20 -8.89 -8.64 -4.84
C ILE A 20 -9.16 -9.25 -3.47
N LEU A 21 -9.47 -10.54 -3.40
CA LEU A 21 -9.70 -11.25 -2.14
C LEU A 21 -8.47 -12.03 -1.65
N ASP A 22 -7.44 -12.18 -2.48
CA ASP A 22 -6.23 -12.93 -2.12
C ASP A 22 -5.26 -12.08 -1.29
N PRO A 23 -4.99 -12.46 -0.02
CA PRO A 23 -4.02 -11.76 0.82
C PRO A 23 -2.60 -11.71 0.24
N GLN A 24 -2.20 -12.72 -0.54
CA GLN A 24 -0.88 -12.75 -1.20
C GLN A 24 -0.78 -11.72 -2.31
N VAL A 25 -1.86 -11.43 -3.00
CA VAL A 25 -1.95 -10.34 -3.98
C VAL A 25 -2.00 -9.01 -3.26
N LEU A 26 -2.85 -8.85 -2.24
CA LEU A 26 -3.06 -7.60 -1.52
C LEU A 26 -1.78 -7.07 -0.88
N VAL A 27 -0.98 -7.92 -0.20
CA VAL A 27 0.25 -7.48 0.46
C VAL A 27 1.27 -6.87 -0.51
N ARG A 28 1.24 -7.26 -1.80
CA ARG A 28 2.15 -6.77 -2.83
C ARG A 28 1.60 -5.58 -3.61
N THR A 29 0.30 -5.48 -3.71
CA THR A 29 -0.37 -4.49 -4.55
C THR A 29 -0.79 -3.25 -3.78
N ILE A 30 -1.05 -3.35 -2.48
CA ILE A 30 -1.37 -2.19 -1.64
C ILE A 30 -0.11 -1.34 -1.45
N PRO A 31 -0.11 -0.06 -1.90
CA PRO A 31 1.07 0.79 -1.80
C PRO A 31 1.50 1.01 -0.34
N GLY A 32 2.76 0.65 -0.03
CA GLY A 32 3.32 0.80 1.31
C GLY A 32 2.87 -0.25 2.33
N CYS A 33 2.18 -1.29 1.91
CA CYS A 33 1.85 -2.42 2.77
C CYS A 33 3.12 -3.21 3.10
N GLU A 34 3.42 -3.32 4.38
CA GLU A 34 4.58 -4.07 4.90
C GLU A 34 4.17 -5.47 5.38
N ARG A 35 2.97 -5.56 5.93
CA ARG A 35 2.43 -6.79 6.50
C ARG A 35 0.92 -6.82 6.33
N LEU A 36 0.39 -7.99 6.04
CA LEU A 36 -1.04 -8.28 5.99
C LEU A 36 -1.28 -9.64 6.62
N GLU A 37 -2.28 -9.73 7.48
CA GLU A 37 -2.62 -10.93 8.24
C GLU A 37 -4.13 -11.15 8.18
N ALA A 38 -4.57 -12.33 7.77
CA ALA A 38 -5.96 -12.73 7.84
C ALA A 38 -6.31 -13.07 9.30
N THR A 39 -7.16 -12.26 9.92
CA THR A 39 -7.57 -12.41 11.33
C THR A 39 -8.86 -13.21 11.48
N ALA A 40 -9.72 -13.17 10.48
CA ALA A 40 -10.94 -13.96 10.34
C ALA A 40 -11.33 -14.05 8.89
N GLU A 41 -12.41 -14.74 8.58
CA GLU A 41 -13.01 -14.72 7.24
C GLU A 41 -13.32 -13.28 6.82
N ASN A 42 -12.85 -12.87 5.65
CA ASN A 42 -13.01 -11.52 5.09
C ASN A 42 -12.51 -10.39 6.02
N SER A 43 -11.57 -10.68 6.90
CA SER A 43 -11.04 -9.72 7.88
C SER A 43 -9.53 -9.76 7.89
N TYR A 44 -8.91 -8.59 7.81
CA TYR A 44 -7.47 -8.45 7.69
C TYR A 44 -6.94 -7.41 8.66
N ALA A 45 -5.82 -7.71 9.31
CA ALA A 45 -4.98 -6.71 9.98
C ALA A 45 -3.79 -6.39 9.08
N MET A 46 -3.41 -5.12 9.02
CA MET A 46 -2.33 -4.67 8.13
C MET A 46 -1.45 -3.61 8.77
N THR A 47 -0.21 -3.59 8.32
CA THR A 47 0.74 -2.50 8.61
C THR A 47 1.08 -1.81 7.30
N VAL A 48 0.80 -0.52 7.22
CA VAL A 48 1.01 0.29 6.00
C VAL A 48 1.81 1.53 6.32
N THR A 49 2.91 1.74 5.62
CA THR A 49 3.64 3.02 5.65
C THR A 49 3.17 3.91 4.51
N ALA A 50 2.60 5.04 4.87
CA ALA A 50 2.06 6.01 3.93
C ALA A 50 2.45 7.45 4.30
N GLY A 51 2.34 8.35 3.30
CA GLY A 51 2.64 9.76 3.51
C GLY A 51 1.82 10.69 2.63
N VAL A 52 1.53 11.88 3.19
CA VAL A 52 0.89 13.00 2.51
C VAL A 52 1.74 14.24 2.73
N ALA A 53 2.24 14.85 1.66
CA ALA A 53 3.21 15.95 1.71
C ALA A 53 4.47 15.55 2.52
N SER A 54 4.82 16.30 3.53
CA SER A 54 5.95 16.02 4.44
C SER A 54 5.60 15.10 5.61
N ILE A 55 4.33 14.74 5.77
CA ILE A 55 3.86 13.90 6.88
C ILE A 55 3.92 12.45 6.43
N LYS A 56 4.82 11.67 7.01
CA LYS A 56 4.93 10.21 6.80
C LYS A 56 4.71 9.49 8.12
N GLY A 57 4.17 8.29 8.05
CA GLY A 57 4.02 7.43 9.21
C GLY A 57 3.59 6.02 8.86
N THR A 58 3.78 5.13 9.82
CA THR A 58 3.29 3.77 9.77
C THR A 58 1.94 3.72 10.49
N TYR A 59 0.99 3.06 9.85
CA TYR A 59 -0.37 2.88 10.34
C TYR A 59 -0.62 1.41 10.58
N LEU A 60 -1.20 1.10 11.73
CA LEU A 60 -1.80 -0.19 12.01
C LEU A 60 -3.27 -0.10 11.64
N GLY A 61 -3.72 -0.99 10.80
CA GLY A 61 -5.08 -0.96 10.26
C GLY A 61 -5.76 -2.32 10.34
N VAL A 62 -7.09 -2.26 10.30
CA VAL A 62 -7.95 -3.43 10.12
C VAL A 62 -8.87 -3.17 8.94
N CYS A 63 -9.21 -4.23 8.23
CA CYS A 63 -10.11 -4.18 7.09
C CYS A 63 -11.12 -5.33 7.18
N HIS A 64 -12.38 -5.02 6.93
CA HIS A 64 -13.47 -5.98 6.84
C HIS A 64 -14.15 -5.86 5.47
N LEU A 65 -14.35 -7.01 4.83
CA LEU A 65 -15.15 -7.11 3.62
C LEU A 65 -16.52 -7.67 3.99
N SER A 66 -17.58 -7.09 3.45
CA SER A 66 -18.97 -7.50 3.66
C SER A 66 -19.78 -7.34 2.38
N ASP A 67 -21.02 -7.84 2.39
CA ASP A 67 -21.94 -7.76 1.26
C ASP A 67 -21.30 -8.22 -0.06
N LEU A 68 -20.61 -9.37 0.01
CA LEU A 68 -19.93 -9.96 -1.14
C LEU A 68 -20.98 -10.58 -2.08
N HIS A 69 -21.31 -9.85 -3.15
CA HIS A 69 -22.08 -10.36 -4.27
C HIS A 69 -21.10 -10.83 -5.34
N LEU A 70 -21.01 -12.15 -5.51
CA LEU A 70 -20.02 -12.82 -6.34
C LEU A 70 -19.90 -12.18 -7.74
N HIS A 71 -18.71 -11.71 -8.07
CA HIS A 71 -18.35 -11.05 -9.35
C HIS A 71 -19.11 -9.73 -9.65
N GLU A 72 -19.89 -9.21 -8.70
CA GLU A 72 -20.70 -8.01 -8.92
C GLU A 72 -20.27 -6.86 -8.02
N SER A 73 -20.23 -7.07 -6.70
CA SER A 73 -19.89 -5.99 -5.76
C SER A 73 -19.47 -6.50 -4.39
N LEU A 74 -18.81 -5.63 -3.63
CA LEU A 74 -18.52 -5.82 -2.22
C LEU A 74 -18.48 -4.47 -1.48
N LEU A 75 -18.66 -4.53 -0.16
CA LEU A 75 -18.38 -3.42 0.74
C LEU A 75 -17.08 -3.70 1.50
N MET A 76 -16.25 -2.68 1.63
CA MET A 76 -15.03 -2.70 2.42
C MET A 76 -15.11 -1.60 3.48
N ARG A 77 -14.91 -1.96 4.74
CA ARG A 77 -14.67 -1.02 5.83
C ARG A 77 -13.24 -1.18 6.31
N ALA A 78 -12.49 -0.09 6.34
CA ALA A 78 -11.14 -0.11 6.86
C ALA A 78 -10.91 1.03 7.85
N GLU A 79 -10.15 0.73 8.90
CA GLU A 79 -9.76 1.68 9.92
C GLU A 79 -8.26 1.57 10.14
N GLY A 80 -7.61 2.69 10.39
CA GLY A 80 -6.17 2.73 10.63
C GLY A 80 -5.78 3.83 11.60
N SER A 81 -4.77 3.57 12.41
CA SER A 81 -4.21 4.53 13.35
C SER A 81 -2.68 4.50 13.32
N GLY A 82 -2.07 5.66 13.50
CA GLY A 82 -0.61 5.82 13.53
C GLY A 82 -0.21 7.15 14.13
N GLY A 83 1.08 7.41 14.26
CA GLY A 83 1.60 8.66 14.80
C GLY A 83 1.03 9.93 14.13
N PRO A 84 0.84 9.97 12.80
CA PRO A 84 0.29 11.16 12.14
C PRO A 84 -1.23 11.32 12.29
N GLY A 85 -1.97 10.32 12.73
CA GLY A 85 -3.43 10.41 12.89
C GLY A 85 -4.18 9.12 12.66
N THR A 86 -5.47 9.26 12.41
CA THR A 86 -6.41 8.15 12.20
C THR A 86 -7.13 8.29 10.86
N ILE A 87 -7.51 7.16 10.29
CA ILE A 87 -8.26 7.06 9.05
C ILE A 87 -9.37 6.03 9.26
N GLY A 88 -10.59 6.37 8.87
CA GLY A 88 -11.70 5.43 8.72
C GLY A 88 -12.27 5.59 7.32
N VAL A 89 -12.56 4.49 6.63
CA VAL A 89 -13.11 4.53 5.28
C VAL A 89 -14.11 3.41 5.05
N ASP A 90 -15.24 3.76 4.47
CA ASP A 90 -16.21 2.82 3.89
C ASP A 90 -16.14 2.93 2.38
N VAL A 91 -15.93 1.80 1.70
CA VAL A 91 -15.79 1.74 0.24
C VAL A 91 -16.78 0.75 -0.35
N ARG A 92 -17.54 1.20 -1.33
CA ARG A 92 -18.33 0.31 -2.19
C ARG A 92 -17.54 0.06 -3.46
N VAL A 93 -17.36 -1.22 -3.80
CA VAL A 93 -16.66 -1.65 -5.01
C VAL A 93 -17.64 -2.39 -5.91
N GLY A 94 -17.67 -2.03 -7.20
CA GLY A 94 -18.45 -2.70 -8.22
C GLY A 94 -17.55 -3.29 -9.30
N PHE A 95 -17.92 -4.44 -9.84
CA PHE A 95 -17.24 -5.15 -10.90
C PHE A 95 -18.17 -5.32 -12.09
N GLU A 96 -17.69 -5.05 -13.29
CA GLU A 96 -18.43 -5.17 -14.53
C GLU A 96 -17.55 -5.84 -15.61
N ASP A 97 -18.01 -6.96 -16.15
CA ASP A 97 -17.39 -7.55 -17.33
C ASP A 97 -17.73 -6.67 -18.56
N ILE A 98 -16.72 -6.04 -19.14
CA ILE A 98 -16.87 -5.20 -20.33
C ILE A 98 -16.51 -5.93 -21.63
N GLY A 99 -16.35 -7.25 -21.55
CA GLY A 99 -15.99 -8.10 -22.67
C GLY A 99 -14.51 -8.20 -22.97
N ASN A 100 -14.14 -9.08 -23.88
CA ASN A 100 -12.75 -9.32 -24.31
C ASN A 100 -11.80 -9.72 -23.17
N GLY A 101 -12.32 -10.36 -22.09
CA GLY A 101 -11.53 -10.71 -20.94
C GLY A 101 -11.04 -9.46 -20.14
N THR A 102 -11.84 -8.42 -20.11
CA THR A 102 -11.53 -7.16 -19.44
C THR A 102 -12.62 -6.79 -18.45
N THR A 103 -12.23 -6.36 -17.26
CA THR A 103 -13.13 -5.97 -16.18
C THR A 103 -13.00 -4.48 -15.88
N ARG A 104 -14.13 -3.78 -15.81
CA ARG A 104 -14.23 -2.45 -15.22
C ARG A 104 -14.51 -2.59 -13.74
N LEU A 105 -13.67 -1.96 -12.91
CA LEU A 105 -13.86 -1.87 -11.47
C LEU A 105 -14.19 -0.42 -11.14
N THR A 106 -15.28 -0.20 -10.38
CA THR A 106 -15.67 1.11 -9.88
C THR A 106 -15.57 1.13 -8.37
N TYR A 107 -15.23 2.29 -7.79
CA TYR A 107 -15.22 2.45 -6.34
C TYR A 107 -15.78 3.80 -5.92
N ASP A 108 -16.51 3.80 -4.80
CA ASP A 108 -16.99 5.00 -4.10
C ASP A 108 -16.63 4.87 -2.62
N ALA A 109 -15.79 5.78 -2.15
CA ALA A 109 -15.23 5.77 -0.81
C ALA A 109 -15.67 7.01 -0.02
N ASP A 110 -16.15 6.81 1.20
CA ASP A 110 -16.38 7.87 2.18
C ASP A 110 -15.37 7.72 3.33
N ALA A 111 -14.51 8.71 3.48
CA ALA A 111 -13.40 8.64 4.43
C ALA A 111 -13.44 9.77 5.46
N VAL A 112 -13.11 9.42 6.69
CA VAL A 112 -12.89 10.35 7.81
C VAL A 112 -11.42 10.28 8.19
N VAL A 113 -10.78 11.43 8.27
CA VAL A 113 -9.34 11.54 8.56
C VAL A 113 -9.15 12.47 9.76
N GLY A 114 -8.49 11.97 10.80
CA GLY A 114 -8.18 12.69 12.03
C GLY A 114 -6.69 12.94 12.21
N GLY A 115 -6.35 13.78 13.21
CA GLY A 115 -4.96 14.10 13.55
C GLY A 115 -4.27 15.05 12.57
N MET A 116 -2.94 15.02 12.55
CA MET A 116 -2.13 15.92 11.71
C MET A 116 -2.42 15.77 10.20
N ILE A 117 -2.67 14.55 9.74
CA ILE A 117 -2.98 14.31 8.33
C ILE A 117 -4.34 14.90 7.92
N GLY A 118 -5.31 15.02 8.84
CA GLY A 118 -6.57 15.72 8.58
C GLY A 118 -6.37 17.22 8.30
N GLY A 119 -5.33 17.82 8.86
CA GLY A 119 -4.98 19.21 8.70
C GLY A 119 -4.38 19.60 7.34
N VAL A 120 -3.94 18.64 6.50
CA VAL A 120 -3.34 18.95 5.18
C VAL A 120 -4.36 19.41 4.13
N GLY A 121 -5.65 19.29 4.44
CA GLY A 121 -6.75 19.75 3.59
C GLY A 121 -7.26 18.68 2.61
N GLN A 122 -8.57 18.72 2.41
CA GLN A 122 -9.34 17.71 1.64
C GLN A 122 -8.84 17.54 0.20
N ARG A 123 -8.45 18.63 -0.46
CA ARG A 123 -8.00 18.60 -1.86
C ARG A 123 -6.73 17.76 -2.02
N MET A 124 -5.79 17.91 -1.10
CA MET A 124 -4.55 17.14 -1.11
C MET A 124 -4.80 15.68 -0.77
N LEU A 125 -5.60 15.40 0.24
CA LEU A 125 -5.99 14.04 0.61
C LEU A 125 -6.67 13.31 -0.56
N THR A 126 -7.62 13.95 -1.23
CA THR A 126 -8.28 13.39 -2.42
C THR A 126 -7.29 13.07 -3.55
N SER A 127 -6.34 13.96 -3.80
CA SER A 127 -5.31 13.77 -4.84
C SER A 127 -4.41 12.58 -4.52
N VAL A 128 -3.96 12.45 -3.26
CA VAL A 128 -3.13 11.34 -2.81
C VAL A 128 -3.91 10.04 -2.86
N SER A 129 -5.16 10.01 -2.38
CA SER A 129 -6.01 8.81 -2.41
C SER A 129 -6.23 8.30 -3.84
N LYS A 130 -6.52 9.19 -4.79
CA LYS A 130 -6.65 8.80 -6.22
C LYS A 130 -5.36 8.23 -6.79
N ARG A 131 -4.21 8.82 -6.46
CA ARG A 131 -2.91 8.30 -6.90
C ARG A 131 -2.62 6.92 -6.29
N MET A 132 -2.90 6.73 -5.00
CA MET A 132 -2.73 5.43 -4.35
C MET A 132 -3.64 4.36 -4.95
N ALA A 133 -4.91 4.69 -5.21
CA ALA A 133 -5.82 3.79 -5.91
C ALA A 133 -5.32 3.43 -7.31
N GLY A 134 -4.84 4.41 -8.08
CA GLY A 134 -4.22 4.15 -9.40
C GLY A 134 -3.01 3.23 -9.32
N SER A 135 -2.11 3.45 -8.35
CA SER A 135 -0.96 2.56 -8.12
C SER A 135 -1.39 1.15 -7.71
N PHE A 136 -2.40 1.02 -6.85
CA PHE A 136 -2.96 -0.26 -6.44
C PHE A 136 -3.50 -1.04 -7.64
N PHE A 137 -4.37 -0.44 -8.45
CA PHE A 137 -4.96 -1.12 -9.60
C PHE A 137 -3.94 -1.43 -10.69
N SER A 138 -2.93 -0.58 -10.90
CA SER A 138 -1.81 -0.89 -11.78
C SER A 138 -1.06 -2.13 -11.32
N SER A 139 -0.73 -2.22 -10.02
CA SER A 139 -0.04 -3.39 -9.45
C SER A 139 -0.91 -4.66 -9.52
N VAL A 140 -2.23 -4.56 -9.29
CA VAL A 140 -3.16 -5.69 -9.46
C VAL A 140 -3.17 -6.15 -10.92
N ASN A 141 -3.23 -5.22 -11.87
CA ASN A 141 -3.21 -5.56 -13.30
C ASN A 141 -1.89 -6.24 -13.70
N ASP A 142 -0.76 -5.81 -13.15
CA ASP A 142 0.54 -6.44 -13.37
C ASP A 142 0.56 -7.89 -12.88
N VAL A 143 0.03 -8.13 -11.67
CA VAL A 143 -0.10 -9.49 -11.11
C VAL A 143 -1.01 -10.37 -11.96
N LEU A 144 -2.18 -9.85 -12.40
CA LEU A 144 -3.12 -10.56 -13.24
C LEU A 144 -2.52 -10.98 -14.60
N ASN A 145 -1.60 -10.17 -15.12
CA ASN A 145 -0.90 -10.43 -16.38
C ASN A 145 0.45 -11.16 -16.20
N GLY A 146 0.75 -11.67 -15.00
CA GLY A 146 1.96 -12.46 -14.72
C GLY A 146 3.26 -11.67 -14.73
N VAL A 147 3.20 -10.35 -14.59
CA VAL A 147 4.40 -9.47 -14.56
C VAL A 147 5.11 -9.58 -13.20
N GLU A 148 4.42 -10.00 -12.16
CA GLU A 148 4.98 -10.13 -10.81
C GLU A 148 4.77 -11.54 -10.24
N ALA A 149 5.86 -12.16 -9.74
CA ALA A 149 5.79 -13.50 -9.16
C ALA A 149 5.04 -13.51 -7.82
N PRO A 150 4.30 -14.60 -7.48
CA PRO A 150 3.66 -14.76 -6.17
C PRO A 150 4.66 -14.67 -5.03
N VAL A 151 4.34 -13.93 -3.97
CA VAL A 151 5.13 -13.92 -2.73
C VAL A 151 4.84 -15.23 -2.00
N ALA A 152 5.87 -16.02 -1.72
CA ALA A 152 5.72 -17.20 -0.88
C ALA A 152 5.31 -16.74 0.54
N PRO A 153 4.35 -17.42 1.21
CA PRO A 153 4.04 -17.11 2.60
C PRO A 153 5.30 -17.22 3.43
N ALA A 154 5.57 -16.23 4.27
CA ALA A 154 6.69 -16.28 5.20
C ALA A 154 6.51 -17.54 6.07
N ALA A 155 7.43 -18.50 5.93
CA ALA A 155 7.42 -19.70 6.75
C ALA A 155 7.46 -19.27 8.22
N VAL A 156 6.40 -19.55 8.95
CA VAL A 156 6.39 -19.43 10.40
C VAL A 156 7.45 -20.40 10.90
N ILE A 157 8.55 -19.90 11.46
CA ILE A 157 9.47 -20.73 12.23
C ILE A 157 8.74 -21.08 13.54
N ALA A 158 7.84 -22.04 13.46
CA ALA A 158 7.36 -22.77 14.60
C ALA A 158 8.43 -23.82 14.93
N ALA A 159 9.22 -23.55 15.95
CA ALA A 159 10.04 -24.58 16.56
C ALA A 159 9.12 -25.69 17.07
N GLY A 160 9.22 -26.85 16.43
CA GLY A 160 8.94 -28.18 16.96
C GLY A 160 7.50 -28.51 17.33
N ILE A 161 6.89 -29.41 16.63
CA ILE A 161 6.57 -30.80 17.06
C ILE A 161 5.97 -31.53 15.83
N ALA A 162 6.47 -32.75 15.65
CA ALA A 162 6.18 -33.61 14.51
C ALA A 162 4.78 -34.25 14.57
N ALA A 163 4.36 -34.68 13.36
CA ALA A 163 3.47 -35.79 13.01
C ALA A 163 1.99 -35.52 12.80
N GLY A 164 1.55 -35.86 11.61
CA GLY A 164 0.19 -36.29 11.33
C GLY A 164 -0.49 -35.64 10.14
N ALA A 165 -0.50 -36.37 9.02
CA ALA A 165 -1.22 -36.04 7.81
C ALA A 165 -2.73 -35.90 8.03
N ALA A 166 -3.34 -34.87 7.46
CA ALA A 166 -4.69 -34.90 6.89
C ALA A 166 -4.90 -33.64 6.06
N GLU A 167 -5.16 -33.82 4.77
CA GLU A 167 -5.69 -32.81 3.88
C GLU A 167 -7.02 -32.29 4.41
N GLN A 168 -7.12 -31.02 4.69
CA GLN A 168 -8.39 -30.31 4.80
C GLN A 168 -8.18 -28.89 4.31
N ASP A 169 -8.97 -28.49 3.31
CA ASP A 169 -9.22 -27.12 2.89
C ASP A 169 -9.60 -26.28 4.13
N VAL A 170 -8.65 -25.56 4.65
CA VAL A 170 -8.88 -24.58 5.72
C VAL A 170 -8.42 -23.25 5.19
N HIS A 171 -9.35 -22.34 4.96
CA HIS A 171 -9.08 -20.91 4.94
C HIS A 171 -8.31 -20.59 6.25
N SER A 172 -6.99 -20.46 6.14
CA SER A 172 -6.10 -20.40 7.30
C SER A 172 -6.19 -19.03 7.96
N VAL A 173 -7.05 -18.92 8.94
CA VAL A 173 -7.04 -17.83 9.92
C VAL A 173 -5.67 -17.82 10.61
N GLY A 174 -4.97 -16.69 10.57
CA GLY A 174 -3.67 -16.53 11.24
C GLY A 174 -2.43 -16.59 10.32
N GLN A 175 -2.58 -16.64 9.00
CA GLN A 175 -1.43 -16.51 8.10
C GLN A 175 -0.98 -15.05 7.99
N THR A 176 0.30 -14.82 8.24
CA THR A 176 0.93 -13.51 8.09
C THR A 176 1.66 -13.44 6.75
N PHE A 177 1.33 -12.45 5.95
CA PHE A 177 1.98 -12.16 4.67
C PHE A 177 2.86 -10.92 4.85
N VAL A 178 4.10 -10.99 4.36
CA VAL A 178 5.07 -9.89 4.44
C VAL A 178 5.47 -9.50 3.01
N ALA A 179 5.40 -8.22 2.69
CA ALA A 179 5.91 -7.70 1.43
C ALA A 179 7.43 -7.94 1.39
N GLN A 180 7.94 -8.63 0.36
CA GLN A 180 9.37 -8.66 0.12
C GLN A 180 9.84 -7.25 -0.22
N ALA A 181 10.84 -6.75 0.54
CA ALA A 181 11.53 -5.53 0.17
C ALA A 181 12.05 -5.73 -1.26
N ARG A 182 11.62 -4.88 -2.20
CA ARG A 182 12.24 -4.81 -3.52
C ARG A 182 13.73 -4.67 -3.28
N ALA A 183 14.53 -5.64 -3.71
CA ALA A 183 15.96 -5.48 -3.79
C ALA A 183 16.18 -4.17 -4.57
N ALA A 184 16.78 -3.18 -3.91
CA ALA A 184 17.17 -1.94 -4.57
C ALA A 184 18.05 -2.37 -5.74
N GLY A 185 17.52 -2.22 -6.96
CA GLY A 185 18.30 -2.38 -8.16
C GLY A 185 19.54 -1.50 -8.04
N PRO A 186 20.63 -1.80 -8.78
CA PRO A 186 21.86 -1.05 -8.65
C PRO A 186 21.54 0.44 -8.77
N VAL A 187 21.70 1.16 -7.66
CA VAL A 187 21.60 2.62 -7.64
C VAL A 187 22.59 3.12 -8.67
N HIS A 188 22.08 3.72 -9.74
CA HIS A 188 22.92 4.34 -10.73
C HIS A 188 23.87 5.31 -10.02
N ASP A 189 25.17 5.18 -10.28
CA ASP A 189 26.30 5.98 -9.74
C ASP A 189 26.10 7.51 -9.81
N GLU A 190 25.15 7.97 -10.59
CA GLU A 190 24.76 9.38 -10.76
C GLU A 190 24.16 10.00 -9.51
N PHE A 191 23.45 9.23 -8.65
CA PHE A 191 22.85 9.77 -7.41
C PHE A 191 23.91 10.02 -6.34
N LEU A 192 24.93 9.15 -6.25
CA LEU A 192 26.05 9.32 -5.33
C LEU A 192 26.94 10.52 -5.71
N LYS A 193 27.10 10.78 -7.01
CA LYS A 193 27.82 11.98 -7.50
C LYS A 193 27.10 13.28 -7.13
N GLY A 194 25.76 13.32 -7.23
CA GLY A 194 24.96 14.48 -6.82
C GLY A 194 25.04 14.78 -5.33
N ALA A 195 25.03 13.74 -4.47
CA ALA A 195 25.13 13.91 -3.03
C ALA A 195 26.53 14.39 -2.59
N ALA A 196 27.60 13.93 -3.24
CA ALA A 196 28.98 14.37 -2.96
C ALA A 196 29.23 15.83 -3.38
N VAL A 197 28.66 16.29 -4.49
CA VAL A 197 28.76 17.69 -4.93
C VAL A 197 27.97 18.62 -4.02
N GLY A 198 26.77 18.21 -3.56
CA GLY A 198 25.96 19.00 -2.64
C GLY A 198 26.62 19.21 -1.28
N ALA A 199 27.24 18.17 -0.71
CA ALA A 199 27.98 18.27 0.55
C ALA A 199 29.24 19.13 0.44
N GLY A 200 29.92 19.09 -0.68
CA GLY A 200 31.12 19.91 -0.93
C GLY A 200 30.81 21.42 -1.01
N LEU A 201 29.70 21.80 -1.64
CA LEU A 201 29.28 23.21 -1.74
C LEU A 201 28.84 23.80 -0.39
N VAL A 202 28.22 23.02 0.48
CA VAL A 202 27.82 23.48 1.82
C VAL A 202 29.06 23.71 2.70
N LEU A 203 30.08 22.84 2.64
CA LEU A 203 31.34 23.01 3.38
C LEU A 203 32.12 24.23 2.92
N LEU A 204 32.19 24.50 1.62
CA LEU A 204 32.82 25.70 1.08
C LEU A 204 32.11 26.99 1.48
N GLY A 205 30.76 26.99 1.53
CA GLY A 205 29.96 28.15 1.99
C GLY A 205 30.19 28.47 3.46
N VAL A 206 30.31 27.46 4.32
CA VAL A 206 30.58 27.63 5.76
C VAL A 206 32.00 28.16 6.02
N LEU A 207 33.00 27.67 5.27
CA LEU A 207 34.40 28.16 5.37
C LEU A 207 34.55 29.61 4.88
N ALA A 208 33.88 29.96 3.77
CA ALA A 208 33.90 31.33 3.26
C ALA A 208 33.20 32.32 4.20
N GLY A 209 32.09 31.91 4.83
CA GLY A 209 31.38 32.73 5.84
C GLY A 209 32.18 32.97 7.11
N ALA A 210 32.93 31.95 7.57
CA ALA A 210 33.79 32.07 8.76
C ALA A 210 35.00 32.98 8.55
N LEU A 211 35.56 33.04 7.33
CA LEU A 211 36.69 33.95 6.99
C LEU A 211 36.21 35.40 6.82
N ALA A 212 35.02 35.63 6.23
CA ALA A 212 34.49 36.99 6.09
C ALA A 212 34.09 37.64 7.41
N GLY A 213 33.67 36.84 8.40
CA GLY A 213 33.35 37.33 9.76
C GLY A 213 34.56 37.79 10.57
N ARG A 214 35.75 37.26 10.29
CA ARG A 214 36.99 37.64 10.98
C ARG A 214 37.66 38.92 10.46
N LEU A 215 37.32 39.35 9.23
CA LEU A 215 37.86 40.58 8.63
C LEU A 215 37.05 41.83 8.96
N ARG A 216 35.88 41.70 9.61
CA ARG A 216 34.99 42.83 9.96
C ARG A 216 35.06 43.25 11.44
N GLY A 217 35.98 42.68 12.21
CA GLY A 217 36.17 42.92 13.62
C GLY A 217 37.57 43.47 13.96
N ARG A 218 38.07 44.44 13.15
CA ARG A 218 39.23 45.24 13.49
C ARG A 218 39.02 46.66 12.99
#